data_cd8c222d95780c4e1a15a7616b60adb3
#
_entry.id   cd8c222d95780c4e1a15a7616b60adb3
#
_cell.length_a   1.000
_cell.length_b   1.000
_cell.length_c   1.000
_cell.angle_alpha   90.00
_cell.angle_beta   90.00
_cell.angle_gamma   90.00
#
_symmetry.space_group_name_H-M   'P 1'
#
loop_
_entity.id
_entity.type
_entity.pdbx_description
1 polymer ?
#
loop_
_entity_poly.entity_id
_entity_poly.type
_entity_poly.pdbx_seq_one_letter_code
_entity_poly.pdbx_strand_id
1 'polypeptide(L)'
;KRKVMSDATAFMITDVLKGVQLTGGTPHNVACKTGTTNYDAKTAQQKQLPWDAIRDSWVVGYSTKTVIGMWYGYDYIDKVYCLRNIPATIQKDNIFKSLIASGAMESNRADFKQPSSVVRVGVAKDSNPAKLAGPGTTEIVYEYFKKGYEPDEYDDKKMAKPNNFKAIYNKLTKKVTLSWSPVTFSGNYGNYGTFGYNIYKDGTLIDWTTKTTYVLDTTDPYATYKIVGTYKSYTGIQTEPATFELEEEIEEEEDEEEKEDNKKPTTNDS
;
A
#
# COMPACT_ATOMS: atom_id res chain seq x y z
N LYS A 1 35.90 2.77 -24.27
CA LYS A 1 34.74 2.29 -23.48
C LYS A 1 33.58 2.05 -24.46
N ARG A 2 32.92 0.91 -24.37
CA ARG A 2 31.73 0.57 -25.17
C ARG A 2 30.50 0.68 -24.29
N LYS A 3 29.47 1.41 -24.74
CA LYS A 3 28.17 1.44 -24.06
C LYS A 3 27.42 0.13 -24.38
N VAL A 4 27.02 -0.62 -23.38
CA VAL A 4 26.36 -1.93 -23.53
C VAL A 4 24.86 -1.89 -23.25
N MET A 5 24.38 -0.87 -22.50
CA MET A 5 22.95 -0.66 -22.21
C MET A 5 22.65 0.82 -21.98
N SER A 6 21.37 1.18 -21.93
CA SER A 6 20.96 2.54 -21.62
C SER A 6 21.21 2.88 -20.14
N ASP A 7 21.33 4.17 -19.82
CA ASP A 7 21.54 4.63 -18.45
C ASP A 7 20.31 4.28 -17.56
N ALA A 8 19.10 4.35 -18.15
CA ALA A 8 17.87 3.94 -17.47
C ALA A 8 17.91 2.44 -17.11
N THR A 9 18.25 1.59 -18.07
CA THR A 9 18.36 0.14 -17.84
C THR A 9 19.40 -0.18 -16.77
N ALA A 10 20.59 0.45 -16.87
CA ALA A 10 21.65 0.25 -15.90
C ALA A 10 21.23 0.67 -14.49
N PHE A 11 20.56 1.81 -14.34
CA PHE A 11 20.09 2.30 -13.04
C PHE A 11 19.03 1.40 -12.45
N MET A 12 17.98 1.04 -13.21
CA MET A 12 16.89 0.20 -12.70
C MET A 12 17.37 -1.20 -12.30
N ILE A 13 18.26 -1.83 -13.09
CA ILE A 13 18.88 -3.10 -12.72
C ILE A 13 19.73 -2.94 -11.43
N THR A 14 20.49 -1.86 -11.33
CA THR A 14 21.31 -1.57 -10.14
C THR A 14 20.44 -1.42 -8.90
N ASP A 15 19.31 -0.73 -9.00
CA ASP A 15 18.37 -0.55 -7.90
C ASP A 15 17.81 -1.89 -7.40
N VAL A 16 17.40 -2.78 -8.30
CA VAL A 16 16.97 -4.15 -7.95
C VAL A 16 18.10 -4.91 -7.26
N LEU A 17 19.32 -4.79 -7.74
CA LEU A 17 20.49 -5.50 -7.19
C LEU A 17 20.96 -4.93 -5.85
N LYS A 18 20.66 -3.67 -5.52
CA LYS A 18 20.84 -3.09 -4.18
C LYS A 18 19.94 -3.73 -3.14
N GLY A 19 18.77 -4.24 -3.55
CA GLY A 19 17.84 -4.95 -2.68
C GLY A 19 18.32 -6.33 -2.20
N VAL A 20 19.43 -6.85 -2.72
CA VAL A 20 20.00 -8.11 -2.25
C VAL A 20 20.64 -7.88 -0.88
N GLN A 21 20.10 -8.54 0.16
CA GLN A 21 20.46 -8.32 1.58
C GLN A 21 21.92 -8.71 1.94
N LEU A 22 22.70 -9.19 0.99
CA LEU A 22 24.09 -9.62 1.20
C LEU A 22 25.01 -8.48 1.68
N THR A 23 24.63 -7.23 1.43
CA THR A 23 25.41 -6.04 1.77
C THR A 23 24.86 -5.30 2.99
N GLY A 24 23.85 -5.85 3.66
CA GLY A 24 23.26 -5.26 4.86
C GLY A 24 24.31 -5.06 5.97
N GLY A 25 24.37 -3.84 6.52
CA GLY A 25 25.33 -3.46 7.56
C GLY A 25 26.70 -3.03 7.02
N THR A 26 26.93 -2.98 5.72
CA THR A 26 28.14 -2.40 5.14
C THR A 26 27.96 -0.89 4.90
N PRO A 27 29.02 -0.08 5.06
CA PRO A 27 28.93 1.38 4.87
C PRO A 27 28.88 1.82 3.41
N HIS A 28 28.80 0.88 2.47
CA HIS A 28 28.93 1.14 1.04
C HIS A 28 27.63 0.83 0.28
N ASN A 29 27.30 1.67 -0.68
CA ASN A 29 26.23 1.42 -1.64
C ASN A 29 26.73 0.42 -2.70
N VAL A 30 26.37 -0.84 -2.53
CA VAL A 30 26.78 -1.95 -3.38
C VAL A 30 25.55 -2.64 -3.96
N ALA A 31 25.57 -2.81 -5.26
CA ALA A 31 24.67 -3.70 -5.95
C ALA A 31 25.35 -5.06 -6.13
N CYS A 32 24.66 -6.15 -5.86
CA CYS A 32 25.27 -7.47 -6.01
C CYS A 32 24.28 -8.55 -6.45
N LYS A 33 24.83 -9.66 -6.96
CA LYS A 33 24.07 -10.85 -7.32
C LYS A 33 24.88 -12.08 -6.98
N THR A 34 24.23 -13.05 -6.35
CA THR A 34 24.77 -14.37 -6.12
C THR A 34 24.46 -15.30 -7.29
N GLY A 35 25.29 -16.32 -7.47
CA GLY A 35 25.07 -17.40 -8.41
C GLY A 35 25.47 -18.73 -7.79
N THR A 36 24.60 -19.73 -7.89
CA THR A 36 24.88 -21.09 -7.43
C THR A 36 24.53 -22.05 -8.55
N THR A 37 25.44 -22.98 -8.87
CA THR A 37 25.16 -24.03 -9.85
C THR A 37 25.16 -25.38 -9.17
N ASN A 38 24.29 -26.26 -9.61
CA ASN A 38 24.20 -27.63 -9.16
C ASN A 38 24.93 -28.56 -10.12
N TYR A 39 25.24 -29.74 -9.67
CA TYR A 39 25.69 -30.84 -10.55
C TYR A 39 24.48 -31.43 -11.28
N ASP A 40 24.69 -31.89 -12.50
CA ASP A 40 23.75 -32.75 -13.16
C ASP A 40 23.63 -34.13 -12.45
N ALA A 41 22.47 -34.77 -12.61
CA ALA A 41 22.16 -36.02 -11.90
C ALA A 41 23.18 -37.14 -12.17
N LYS A 42 23.66 -37.23 -13.42
CA LYS A 42 24.64 -38.27 -13.83
C LYS A 42 25.97 -38.05 -13.13
N THR A 43 26.49 -36.83 -13.12
CA THR A 43 27.73 -36.48 -12.41
C THR A 43 27.60 -36.71 -10.91
N ALA A 44 26.46 -36.28 -10.31
CA ALA A 44 26.21 -36.49 -8.89
C ALA A 44 26.22 -37.97 -8.50
N GLN A 45 25.59 -38.81 -9.30
CA GLN A 45 25.55 -40.25 -9.09
C GLN A 45 26.93 -40.90 -9.26
N GLN A 46 27.61 -40.59 -10.37
CA GLN A 46 28.97 -41.17 -10.65
C GLN A 46 30.01 -40.82 -9.60
N LYS A 47 29.92 -39.60 -9.06
CA LYS A 47 30.86 -39.11 -8.03
C LYS A 47 30.36 -39.36 -6.60
N GLN A 48 29.19 -40.00 -6.45
CA GLN A 48 28.56 -40.27 -5.14
C GLN A 48 28.44 -38.98 -4.28
N LEU A 49 28.05 -37.87 -4.93
CA LEU A 49 27.98 -36.58 -4.25
C LEU A 49 26.79 -36.54 -3.27
N PRO A 50 26.92 -35.83 -2.15
CA PRO A 50 25.81 -35.57 -1.25
C PRO A 50 24.67 -34.84 -1.99
N TRP A 51 23.44 -35.02 -1.48
CA TRP A 51 22.22 -34.44 -2.09
C TRP A 51 22.24 -32.91 -2.17
N ASP A 52 22.95 -32.23 -1.27
CA ASP A 52 23.10 -30.78 -1.19
C ASP A 52 24.44 -30.29 -1.76
N ALA A 53 25.14 -31.13 -2.54
CA ALA A 53 26.36 -30.73 -3.22
C ALA A 53 26.06 -29.68 -4.30
N ILE A 54 26.83 -28.62 -4.30
CA ILE A 54 26.81 -27.59 -5.35
C ILE A 54 28.17 -27.52 -6.03
N ARG A 55 28.15 -27.13 -7.31
CA ARG A 55 29.35 -27.05 -8.12
C ARG A 55 30.09 -25.74 -7.90
N ASP A 56 29.37 -24.63 -8.01
CA ASP A 56 29.95 -23.31 -7.93
C ASP A 56 29.12 -22.43 -7.00
N SER A 57 29.80 -21.57 -6.26
CA SER A 57 29.18 -20.52 -5.46
C SER A 57 29.83 -19.19 -5.82
N TRP A 58 29.06 -18.37 -6.56
CA TRP A 58 29.47 -17.06 -7.08
C TRP A 58 28.84 -15.92 -6.32
N VAL A 59 29.54 -14.80 -6.26
CA VAL A 59 28.98 -13.49 -6.02
C VAL A 59 29.72 -12.46 -6.86
N VAL A 60 28.94 -11.58 -7.50
CA VAL A 60 29.46 -10.39 -8.19
C VAL A 60 28.78 -9.18 -7.58
N GLY A 61 29.55 -8.21 -7.16
CA GLY A 61 29.06 -6.96 -6.64
C GLY A 61 29.85 -5.77 -7.15
N TYR A 62 29.22 -4.62 -7.17
CA TYR A 62 29.85 -3.40 -7.65
C TYR A 62 29.34 -2.15 -6.91
N SER A 63 30.24 -1.17 -6.80
CA SER A 63 29.94 0.19 -6.40
C SER A 63 30.00 1.11 -7.62
N THR A 64 29.94 2.42 -7.42
CA THR A 64 30.12 3.40 -8.50
C THR A 64 31.51 3.36 -9.14
N LYS A 65 32.52 2.71 -8.52
CA LYS A 65 33.90 2.71 -8.97
C LYS A 65 34.54 1.33 -9.10
N THR A 66 34.12 0.38 -8.29
CA THR A 66 34.80 -0.92 -8.13
C THR A 66 33.83 -2.05 -8.40
N VAL A 67 34.33 -3.10 -9.07
CA VAL A 67 33.62 -4.37 -9.29
C VAL A 67 34.41 -5.48 -8.60
N ILE A 68 33.74 -6.32 -7.83
CA ILE A 68 34.31 -7.51 -7.20
C ILE A 68 33.56 -8.74 -7.72
N GLY A 69 34.29 -9.69 -8.28
CA GLY A 69 33.78 -11.03 -8.58
C GLY A 69 34.49 -12.04 -7.67
N MET A 70 33.73 -12.90 -7.01
CA MET A 70 34.25 -13.95 -6.17
C MET A 70 33.62 -15.28 -6.54
N TRP A 71 34.49 -16.26 -6.73
CA TRP A 71 34.12 -17.65 -6.92
C TRP A 71 34.64 -18.49 -5.74
N TYR A 72 33.81 -19.42 -5.32
CA TYR A 72 34.16 -20.40 -4.30
C TYR A 72 33.77 -21.79 -4.79
N GLY A 73 34.72 -22.68 -4.91
CA GLY A 73 34.53 -23.97 -5.53
C GLY A 73 35.72 -24.91 -5.33
N TYR A 74 35.62 -26.11 -5.90
CA TYR A 74 36.71 -27.09 -5.99
C TYR A 74 37.02 -27.38 -7.46
N ASP A 75 38.30 -27.40 -7.82
CA ASP A 75 38.74 -27.83 -9.17
C ASP A 75 38.54 -29.34 -9.37
N TYR A 76 38.72 -30.11 -8.32
CA TYR A 76 38.46 -31.56 -8.27
C TYR A 76 37.30 -31.85 -7.33
N ILE A 77 36.40 -32.72 -7.79
CA ILE A 77 35.20 -33.09 -7.07
C ILE A 77 35.09 -34.58 -6.85
N ASP A 78 34.77 -34.96 -5.63
CA ASP A 78 34.35 -36.30 -5.22
C ASP A 78 33.40 -36.18 -3.99
N LYS A 79 33.03 -37.31 -3.40
CA LYS A 79 32.14 -37.33 -2.23
C LYS A 79 32.70 -36.59 -0.99
N VAL A 80 34.01 -36.33 -0.94
CA VAL A 80 34.68 -35.62 0.16
C VAL A 80 34.93 -34.16 -0.22
N TYR A 81 35.45 -33.95 -1.42
CA TYR A 81 35.80 -32.62 -1.95
C TYR A 81 34.67 -32.09 -2.82
N CYS A 82 33.63 -31.62 -2.18
CA CYS A 82 32.52 -30.88 -2.84
C CYS A 82 32.00 -29.79 -1.93
N LEU A 83 31.49 -28.72 -2.52
CA LEU A 83 30.78 -27.70 -1.74
C LEU A 83 29.46 -28.25 -1.25
N ARG A 84 29.12 -27.92 0.00
CA ARG A 84 27.79 -28.14 0.57
C ARG A 84 27.07 -26.81 0.55
N ASN A 85 25.85 -26.80 0.06
CA ASN A 85 25.10 -25.56 -0.25
C ASN A 85 25.08 -24.54 0.91
N ILE A 86 24.63 -24.95 2.10
CA ILE A 86 24.48 -24.01 3.22
C ILE A 86 25.84 -23.51 3.73
N PRO A 87 26.82 -24.38 4.07
CA PRO A 87 28.15 -23.93 4.52
C PRO A 87 28.87 -23.05 3.50
N ALA A 88 28.82 -23.41 2.21
CA ALA A 88 29.46 -22.64 1.15
C ALA A 88 28.84 -21.27 0.97
N THR A 89 27.50 -21.17 1.08
CA THR A 89 26.78 -19.89 1.00
C THR A 89 27.19 -18.97 2.16
N ILE A 90 27.20 -19.48 3.40
CA ILE A 90 27.58 -18.70 4.58
C ILE A 90 29.02 -18.21 4.48
N GLN A 91 29.96 -19.07 4.08
CA GLN A 91 31.37 -18.70 3.95
C GLN A 91 31.58 -17.65 2.86
N LYS A 92 30.98 -17.84 1.68
CA LYS A 92 31.03 -16.89 0.57
C LYS A 92 30.52 -15.53 1.01
N ASP A 93 29.34 -15.49 1.67
CA ASP A 93 28.72 -14.27 2.10
C ASP A 93 29.56 -13.52 3.13
N ASN A 94 30.15 -14.23 4.09
CA ASN A 94 31.02 -13.65 5.10
C ASN A 94 32.31 -13.08 4.49
N ILE A 95 32.94 -13.80 3.55
CA ILE A 95 34.14 -13.33 2.86
C ILE A 95 33.80 -12.10 2.02
N PHE A 96 32.70 -12.11 1.27
CA PHE A 96 32.29 -10.98 0.45
C PHE A 96 31.99 -9.74 1.29
N LYS A 97 31.27 -9.89 2.41
CA LYS A 97 31.02 -8.80 3.37
C LYS A 97 32.33 -8.24 3.94
N SER A 98 33.25 -9.11 4.30
CA SER A 98 34.58 -8.71 4.82
C SER A 98 35.40 -7.96 3.78
N LEU A 99 35.36 -8.35 2.51
CA LEU A 99 36.03 -7.66 1.41
C LEU A 99 35.45 -6.24 1.23
N ILE A 100 34.12 -6.10 1.27
CA ILE A 100 33.47 -4.79 1.19
C ILE A 100 33.87 -3.92 2.40
N ALA A 101 33.81 -4.48 3.61
CA ALA A 101 34.12 -3.74 4.84
C ALA A 101 35.59 -3.33 4.95
N SER A 102 36.53 -4.12 4.41
CA SER A 102 37.97 -3.84 4.46
C SER A 102 38.43 -2.67 3.57
N GLY A 103 37.54 -2.06 2.80
CA GLY A 103 37.89 -0.97 1.88
C GLY A 103 38.44 -1.47 0.53
N ALA A 104 38.37 -2.76 0.23
CA ALA A 104 38.70 -3.29 -1.11
C ALA A 104 37.75 -2.70 -2.17
N MET A 105 36.54 -2.29 -1.77
CA MET A 105 35.72 -1.32 -2.48
C MET A 105 36.02 0.04 -1.87
N GLU A 106 36.73 0.91 -2.57
CA GLU A 106 37.12 2.25 -2.11
C GLU A 106 36.10 2.90 -1.18
N SER A 107 36.57 3.70 -0.21
CA SER A 107 35.80 4.43 0.81
C SER A 107 34.72 5.38 0.28
N ASN A 108 34.40 5.29 -0.99
CA ASN A 108 33.41 6.12 -1.65
C ASN A 108 32.00 5.62 -1.34
N ARG A 109 31.34 6.27 -0.38
CA ARG A 109 29.93 6.05 -0.02
C ARG A 109 28.95 6.67 -1.02
N ALA A 110 29.40 7.12 -2.19
CA ALA A 110 28.53 7.70 -3.20
C ALA A 110 27.51 6.68 -3.68
N ASP A 111 26.25 7.07 -3.69
CA ASP A 111 25.20 6.25 -4.27
C ASP A 111 25.16 6.38 -5.80
N PHE A 112 24.52 5.42 -6.44
CA PHE A 112 24.26 5.45 -7.86
C PHE A 112 23.29 6.60 -8.17
N LYS A 113 23.69 7.50 -9.07
CA LYS A 113 22.87 8.66 -9.43
C LYS A 113 21.74 8.23 -10.37
N GLN A 114 20.52 8.60 -10.00
CA GLN A 114 19.37 8.44 -10.88
C GLN A 114 19.55 9.32 -12.15
N PRO A 115 19.51 8.73 -13.34
CA PRO A 115 19.56 9.51 -14.57
C PRO A 115 18.23 10.21 -14.83
N SER A 116 18.27 11.31 -15.59
CA SER A 116 17.05 12.07 -15.97
C SER A 116 16.07 11.28 -16.87
N SER A 117 16.53 10.16 -17.41
CA SER A 117 15.74 9.20 -18.19
C SER A 117 14.95 8.22 -17.32
N VAL A 118 15.02 8.33 -15.98
CA VAL A 118 14.28 7.50 -15.02
C VAL A 118 13.47 8.39 -14.12
N VAL A 119 12.22 8.00 -13.87
CA VAL A 119 11.31 8.64 -12.93
C VAL A 119 10.91 7.64 -11.85
N ARG A 120 10.57 8.15 -10.66
CA ARG A 120 10.06 7.36 -9.56
C ARG A 120 8.62 7.78 -9.28
N VAL A 121 7.70 6.82 -9.37
CA VAL A 121 6.26 7.08 -9.18
C VAL A 121 5.66 6.12 -8.17
N GLY A 122 4.63 6.57 -7.48
CA GLY A 122 3.84 5.73 -6.59
C GLY A 122 2.87 4.88 -7.39
N VAL A 123 2.92 3.58 -7.20
CA VAL A 123 2.01 2.62 -7.82
C VAL A 123 1.23 1.85 -6.76
N ALA A 124 0.05 1.38 -7.11
CA ALA A 124 -0.73 0.51 -6.26
C ALA A 124 0.02 -0.83 -6.09
N LYS A 125 0.29 -1.22 -4.83
CA LYS A 125 0.95 -2.49 -4.54
C LYS A 125 0.14 -3.64 -5.11
N ASP A 126 0.84 -4.63 -5.65
CA ASP A 126 0.29 -5.86 -6.22
C ASP A 126 -0.65 -5.65 -7.44
N SER A 127 -0.69 -4.47 -8.04
CA SER A 127 -1.37 -4.26 -9.31
C SER A 127 -0.62 -4.92 -10.48
N ASN A 128 -1.34 -5.67 -11.32
CA ASN A 128 -0.78 -6.32 -12.52
C ASN A 128 -1.79 -6.20 -13.69
N PRO A 129 -1.49 -5.43 -14.74
CA PRO A 129 -0.33 -4.55 -14.87
C PRO A 129 -0.26 -3.46 -13.79
N ALA A 130 0.93 -2.88 -13.60
CA ALA A 130 1.13 -1.83 -12.62
C ALA A 130 0.23 -0.62 -12.92
N LYS A 131 -0.43 -0.09 -11.87
CA LYS A 131 -1.28 1.11 -11.96
C LYS A 131 -0.74 2.21 -11.05
N LEU A 132 -0.86 3.46 -11.46
CA LEU A 132 -0.56 4.59 -10.59
C LEU A 132 -1.44 4.56 -9.35
N ALA A 133 -0.87 4.95 -8.22
CA ALA A 133 -1.65 5.09 -7.00
C ALA A 133 -2.74 6.15 -7.19
N GLY A 134 -3.99 5.75 -6.97
CA GLY A 134 -5.15 6.61 -6.97
C GLY A 134 -5.59 6.99 -5.54
N PRO A 135 -6.57 7.87 -5.38
CA PRO A 135 -7.04 8.32 -4.06
C PRO A 135 -7.59 7.21 -3.15
N GLY A 136 -8.03 6.09 -3.72
CA GLY A 136 -8.49 4.92 -2.98
C GLY A 136 -7.41 3.87 -2.70
N THR A 137 -6.19 4.08 -3.18
CA THR A 137 -5.10 3.12 -2.98
C THR A 137 -4.63 3.16 -1.54
N THR A 138 -4.76 2.04 -0.82
CA THR A 138 -4.37 1.91 0.58
C THR A 138 -2.90 1.56 0.77
N GLU A 139 -2.32 0.80 -0.15
CA GLU A 139 -0.91 0.41 -0.11
C GLU A 139 -0.20 0.89 -1.36
N ILE A 140 0.77 1.78 -1.15
CA ILE A 140 1.53 2.42 -2.23
C ILE A 140 2.99 1.98 -2.12
N VAL A 141 3.54 1.53 -3.24
CA VAL A 141 4.97 1.30 -3.41
C VAL A 141 5.53 2.29 -4.43
N TYR A 142 6.76 2.73 -4.21
CA TYR A 142 7.42 3.67 -5.10
C TYR A 142 8.43 2.94 -5.97
N GLU A 143 8.15 2.88 -7.27
CA GLU A 143 8.94 2.14 -8.23
C GLU A 143 9.57 3.05 -9.29
N TYR A 144 10.68 2.60 -9.86
CA TYR A 144 11.37 3.30 -10.93
C TYR A 144 10.91 2.83 -12.30
N PHE A 145 10.66 3.79 -13.17
CA PHE A 145 10.28 3.55 -14.56
C PHE A 145 11.20 4.34 -15.51
N LYS A 146 11.42 3.81 -16.69
CA LYS A 146 12.00 4.60 -17.78
C LYS A 146 10.99 5.69 -18.13
N LYS A 147 11.45 6.94 -18.21
CA LYS A 147 10.60 8.10 -18.52
C LYS A 147 9.84 7.91 -19.84
N GLY A 148 8.51 8.08 -19.78
CA GLY A 148 7.58 7.83 -20.88
C GLY A 148 7.10 6.38 -20.98
N TYR A 149 7.41 5.54 -19.98
CA TYR A 149 6.94 4.15 -19.85
C TYR A 149 6.38 3.88 -18.43
N GLU A 150 6.05 4.94 -17.72
CA GLU A 150 5.31 4.86 -16.47
C GLU A 150 3.90 4.33 -16.75
N PRO A 151 3.24 3.69 -15.77
CA PRO A 151 1.82 3.42 -15.89
C PRO A 151 1.04 4.71 -16.16
N ASP A 152 0.04 4.64 -16.98
CA ASP A 152 -0.86 5.75 -17.34
C ASP A 152 -2.27 5.57 -16.73
N GLU A 153 -2.59 4.35 -16.30
CA GLU A 153 -3.82 4.05 -15.59
C GLU A 153 -3.66 4.22 -14.07
N TYR A 154 -4.67 4.81 -13.44
CA TYR A 154 -4.76 4.88 -11.99
C TYR A 154 -5.48 3.66 -11.41
N ASP A 155 -5.12 3.31 -10.15
CA ASP A 155 -5.89 2.37 -9.36
C ASP A 155 -7.32 2.91 -9.18
N ASP A 156 -8.31 2.11 -9.53
CA ASP A 156 -9.73 2.47 -9.56
C ASP A 156 -10.45 2.21 -8.23
N LYS A 157 -9.71 1.83 -7.19
CA LYS A 157 -10.28 1.66 -5.85
C LYS A 157 -10.93 2.96 -5.38
N LYS A 158 -12.19 2.85 -4.99
CA LYS A 158 -12.90 3.96 -4.39
C LYS A 158 -12.36 4.28 -3.01
N MET A 159 -12.34 5.55 -2.67
CA MET A 159 -12.03 6.00 -1.31
C MET A 159 -13.06 5.46 -0.33
N ALA A 160 -12.63 5.21 0.92
CA ALA A 160 -13.54 4.83 1.99
C ALA A 160 -14.64 5.89 2.18
N LYS A 161 -15.85 5.43 2.52
CA LYS A 161 -16.97 6.35 2.81
C LYS A 161 -16.64 7.25 4.00
N PRO A 162 -17.20 8.47 4.06
CA PRO A 162 -17.17 9.29 5.25
C PRO A 162 -17.78 8.55 6.44
N ASN A 163 -17.09 8.56 7.59
CA ASN A 163 -17.55 7.87 8.80
C ASN A 163 -18.39 8.79 9.68
N ASN A 164 -19.14 8.21 10.62
CA ASN A 164 -19.94 8.93 11.61
C ASN A 164 -20.93 9.92 10.99
N PHE A 165 -21.47 9.60 9.81
CA PHE A 165 -22.47 10.42 9.18
C PHE A 165 -23.78 10.34 9.97
N LYS A 166 -24.34 11.53 10.33
CA LYS A 166 -25.56 11.70 11.10
C LYS A 166 -26.36 12.87 10.56
N ALA A 167 -27.67 12.77 10.65
CA ALA A 167 -28.62 13.87 10.43
C ALA A 167 -29.44 14.08 11.70
N ILE A 168 -29.54 15.31 12.17
CA ILE A 168 -30.29 15.67 13.35
C ILE A 168 -31.23 16.83 13.01
N TYR A 169 -32.52 16.65 13.23
CA TYR A 169 -33.54 17.68 13.06
C TYR A 169 -33.80 18.42 14.36
N ASN A 170 -33.80 19.75 14.30
CA ASN A 170 -34.21 20.60 15.40
C ASN A 170 -35.61 21.15 15.11
N LYS A 171 -36.63 20.64 15.83
CA LYS A 171 -38.08 21.03 15.66
C LYS A 171 -38.31 22.52 15.91
N LEU A 172 -37.52 23.16 16.81
CA LEU A 172 -37.70 24.59 17.14
C LEU A 172 -37.15 25.50 16.06
N THR A 173 -36.01 25.19 15.50
CA THR A 173 -35.35 26.01 14.48
C THR A 173 -35.72 25.60 13.07
N LYS A 174 -36.42 24.46 12.90
CA LYS A 174 -36.75 23.85 11.60
C LYS A 174 -35.50 23.60 10.71
N LYS A 175 -34.39 23.17 11.35
CA LYS A 175 -33.12 22.91 10.66
C LYS A 175 -32.72 21.48 10.81
N VAL A 176 -32.19 20.89 9.73
CA VAL A 176 -31.45 19.62 9.77
C VAL A 176 -29.97 19.93 9.77
N THR A 177 -29.25 19.39 10.73
CA THR A 177 -27.79 19.45 10.78
C THR A 177 -27.21 18.11 10.37
N LEU A 178 -26.45 18.09 9.28
CA LEU A 178 -25.66 16.95 8.84
C LEU A 178 -24.24 17.07 9.42
N SER A 179 -23.65 15.98 9.89
CA SER A 179 -22.28 15.95 10.40
C SER A 179 -21.61 14.62 10.08
N TRP A 180 -20.29 14.65 9.84
CA TRP A 180 -19.50 13.46 9.54
C TRP A 180 -18.03 13.65 9.90
N SER A 181 -17.27 12.57 9.94
CA SER A 181 -15.82 12.64 10.08
C SER A 181 -15.15 12.88 8.73
N PRO A 182 -14.06 13.66 8.67
CA PRO A 182 -13.36 13.90 7.43
C PRO A 182 -12.79 12.59 6.85
N VAL A 183 -12.79 12.50 5.52
CA VAL A 183 -12.09 11.43 4.82
C VAL A 183 -10.59 11.65 4.95
N THR A 184 -9.87 10.61 5.37
CA THR A 184 -8.41 10.63 5.45
C THR A 184 -7.81 9.96 4.23
N PHE A 185 -6.74 10.53 3.71
CA PHE A 185 -5.99 10.00 2.56
C PHE A 185 -4.66 9.44 3.04
N SER A 186 -4.28 8.29 2.50
CA SER A 186 -2.97 7.70 2.74
C SER A 186 -2.01 8.03 1.58
N GLY A 187 -1.66 9.31 1.37
CA GLY A 187 -0.68 9.68 0.36
C GLY A 187 -0.95 11.01 -0.35
N ASN A 188 0.00 11.44 -1.14
CA ASN A 188 -0.09 12.65 -1.96
C ASN A 188 -0.53 12.26 -3.37
N TYR A 189 -1.82 12.25 -3.57
CA TYR A 189 -2.43 11.92 -4.85
C TYR A 189 -2.54 13.19 -5.68
N GLY A 190 -1.82 13.34 -6.72
CA GLY A 190 -1.90 14.38 -7.71
C GLY A 190 -2.70 15.66 -7.39
N ASN A 191 -2.65 16.63 -8.23
CA ASN A 191 -3.40 17.87 -8.02
C ASN A 191 -4.79 17.77 -8.66
N TYR A 192 -5.72 17.11 -7.99
CA TYR A 192 -7.12 17.04 -8.46
C TYR A 192 -7.96 18.24 -8.02
N GLY A 193 -7.34 19.23 -7.39
CA GLY A 193 -8.02 20.43 -6.88
C GLY A 193 -8.53 20.26 -5.46
N THR A 194 -9.55 21.03 -5.11
CA THR A 194 -10.12 21.06 -3.76
C THR A 194 -11.03 19.87 -3.53
N PHE A 195 -10.75 19.09 -2.48
CA PHE A 195 -11.63 18.02 -2.01
C PHE A 195 -12.73 18.56 -1.13
N GLY A 196 -13.92 17.99 -1.28
CA GLY A 196 -15.12 18.32 -0.49
C GLY A 196 -16.16 17.21 -0.60
N TYR A 197 -17.39 17.56 -0.29
CA TYR A 197 -18.48 16.60 -0.19
C TYR A 197 -19.70 17.11 -0.95
N ASN A 198 -20.22 16.30 -1.86
CA ASN A 198 -21.55 16.47 -2.42
C ASN A 198 -22.59 16.01 -1.38
N ILE A 199 -23.63 16.81 -1.20
CA ILE A 199 -24.73 16.56 -0.28
C ILE A 199 -25.98 16.31 -1.08
N TYR A 200 -26.66 15.21 -0.77
CA TYR A 200 -27.90 14.82 -1.44
C TYR A 200 -29.02 14.68 -0.41
N LYS A 201 -30.23 15.04 -0.84
CA LYS A 201 -31.50 14.75 -0.17
C LYS A 201 -32.37 13.98 -1.16
N ASP A 202 -32.86 12.80 -0.78
CA ASP A 202 -33.72 11.92 -1.60
C ASP A 202 -33.17 11.70 -3.03
N GLY A 203 -31.85 11.44 -3.12
CA GLY A 203 -31.15 11.23 -4.38
C GLY A 203 -30.78 12.51 -5.14
N THR A 204 -31.34 13.66 -4.80
CA THR A 204 -31.06 14.95 -5.46
C THR A 204 -29.86 15.64 -4.83
N LEU A 205 -28.88 16.05 -5.67
CA LEU A 205 -27.76 16.87 -5.23
C LEU A 205 -28.26 18.26 -4.83
N ILE A 206 -28.02 18.64 -3.57
CA ILE A 206 -28.48 19.94 -3.03
C ILE A 206 -27.34 20.93 -2.83
N ASP A 207 -26.13 20.46 -2.53
CA ASP A 207 -24.98 21.36 -2.35
C ASP A 207 -23.63 20.59 -2.39
N TRP A 208 -22.54 21.37 -2.36
CA TRP A 208 -21.16 20.90 -2.20
C TRP A 208 -20.43 21.74 -1.16
N THR A 209 -19.68 21.11 -0.25
CA THR A 209 -18.96 21.80 0.82
C THR A 209 -17.60 21.17 1.11
N THR A 210 -16.65 21.96 1.61
CA THR A 210 -15.37 21.48 2.16
C THR A 210 -15.45 21.20 3.66
N LYS A 211 -16.53 21.58 4.30
CA LYS A 211 -16.74 21.38 5.74
C LYS A 211 -17.23 19.96 6.01
N THR A 212 -17.14 19.52 7.24
CA THR A 212 -17.67 18.24 7.73
C THR A 212 -18.99 18.39 8.46
N THR A 213 -19.63 19.55 8.30
CA THR A 213 -20.97 19.86 8.80
C THR A 213 -21.71 20.67 7.75
N TYR A 214 -23.02 20.45 7.66
CA TYR A 214 -23.90 21.19 6.77
C TYR A 214 -25.26 21.40 7.44
N VAL A 215 -25.81 22.61 7.34
CA VAL A 215 -27.10 22.96 7.93
C VAL A 215 -28.07 23.29 6.82
N LEU A 216 -29.21 22.64 6.83
CA LEU A 216 -30.30 22.79 5.86
C LEU A 216 -31.53 23.33 6.55
N ASP A 217 -32.07 24.43 6.06
CA ASP A 217 -33.42 24.92 6.40
C ASP A 217 -34.43 24.10 5.61
N THR A 218 -35.37 23.42 6.30
CA THR A 218 -36.35 22.58 5.62
C THR A 218 -37.67 22.49 6.41
N THR A 219 -38.77 22.50 5.68
CA THR A 219 -40.10 22.21 6.22
C THR A 219 -40.44 20.73 6.16
N ASP A 220 -39.66 19.97 5.41
CA ASP A 220 -39.76 18.53 5.29
C ASP A 220 -38.38 17.91 5.63
N PRO A 221 -38.12 17.57 6.92
CA PRO A 221 -36.83 17.08 7.40
C PRO A 221 -36.64 15.59 7.15
N TYR A 222 -37.73 14.83 7.07
CA TYR A 222 -37.69 13.37 7.01
C TYR A 222 -37.35 12.93 5.59
N ALA A 223 -36.16 12.42 5.43
CA ALA A 223 -35.58 12.14 4.11
C ALA A 223 -34.36 11.24 4.22
N THR A 224 -33.98 10.65 3.11
CA THR A 224 -32.68 9.97 2.96
C THR A 224 -31.62 10.99 2.59
N TYR A 225 -30.74 11.29 3.54
CA TYR A 225 -29.55 12.10 3.31
C TYR A 225 -28.38 11.23 2.89
N LYS A 226 -27.60 11.73 1.92
CA LYS A 226 -26.42 11.04 1.42
C LYS A 226 -25.28 12.04 1.22
N ILE A 227 -24.06 11.65 1.60
CA ILE A 227 -22.84 12.42 1.31
C ILE A 227 -21.85 11.56 0.52
N VAL A 228 -21.17 12.21 -0.42
CA VAL A 228 -20.13 11.60 -1.26
C VAL A 228 -18.94 12.54 -1.32
N GLY A 229 -17.78 12.09 -0.82
CA GLY A 229 -16.55 12.86 -0.96
C GLY A 229 -16.07 12.85 -2.40
N THR A 230 -15.68 14.02 -2.93
CA THR A 230 -15.20 14.18 -4.31
C THR A 230 -14.36 15.44 -4.47
N TYR A 231 -13.58 15.51 -5.55
CA TYR A 231 -12.89 16.74 -5.94
C TYR A 231 -13.81 17.63 -6.77
N LYS A 232 -13.81 18.94 -6.49
CA LYS A 232 -14.68 19.90 -7.17
C LYS A 232 -14.49 19.92 -8.69
N SER A 233 -13.25 19.84 -9.14
CA SER A 233 -12.88 19.90 -10.56
C SER A 233 -12.66 18.54 -11.21
N TYR A 234 -12.78 17.44 -10.45
CA TYR A 234 -12.56 16.07 -10.94
C TYR A 234 -13.50 15.08 -10.26
N THR A 235 -14.74 15.05 -10.74
CA THR A 235 -15.81 14.25 -10.13
C THR A 235 -15.73 12.75 -10.39
N GLY A 236 -14.80 12.29 -11.23
CA GLY A 236 -14.56 10.87 -11.48
C GLY A 236 -13.96 10.12 -10.29
N ILE A 237 -13.34 10.84 -9.33
CA ILE A 237 -12.77 10.27 -8.10
C ILE A 237 -13.72 10.57 -6.95
N GLN A 238 -14.32 9.52 -6.39
CA GLN A 238 -15.34 9.63 -5.35
C GLN A 238 -15.12 8.60 -4.24
N THR A 239 -15.61 8.94 -3.04
CA THR A 239 -15.75 7.95 -1.97
C THR A 239 -16.95 7.04 -2.23
N GLU A 240 -17.01 5.90 -1.55
CA GLU A 240 -18.29 5.24 -1.32
C GLU A 240 -19.24 6.22 -0.59
N PRO A 241 -20.56 6.16 -0.89
CA PRO A 241 -21.53 7.04 -0.25
C PRO A 241 -21.71 6.67 1.23
N ALA A 242 -21.90 7.69 2.08
CA ALA A 242 -22.48 7.51 3.40
C ALA A 242 -23.95 7.99 3.35
N THR A 243 -24.86 7.19 3.86
CA THR A 243 -26.30 7.47 3.88
C THR A 243 -26.82 7.48 5.31
N PHE A 244 -27.84 8.30 5.56
CA PHE A 244 -28.57 8.38 6.80
C PHE A 244 -30.05 8.65 6.49
N GLU A 245 -30.93 7.80 6.98
CA GLU A 245 -32.36 7.97 6.89
C GLU A 245 -32.86 8.65 8.17
N LEU A 246 -33.50 9.80 8.02
CA LEU A 246 -34.10 10.54 9.11
C LEU A 246 -35.59 10.29 9.04
N GLU A 247 -36.10 9.49 9.95
CA GLU A 247 -37.49 9.11 10.09
C GLU A 247 -38.20 9.96 11.15
N GLU A 248 -39.52 10.07 11.07
CA GLU A 248 -40.36 10.68 12.09
C GLU A 248 -40.44 9.71 13.29
N GLU A 249 -40.12 10.18 14.49
CA GLU A 249 -40.40 9.43 15.71
C GLU A 249 -41.92 9.31 15.87
N ILE A 250 -42.45 8.10 15.77
CA ILE A 250 -43.83 7.78 16.11
C ILE A 250 -43.88 7.79 17.63
N GLU A 251 -44.48 8.84 18.22
CA GLU A 251 -44.84 8.81 19.64
C GLU A 251 -45.89 7.70 19.80
N GLU A 252 -45.54 6.57 20.39
CA GLU A 252 -46.52 5.60 20.85
C GLU A 252 -47.39 6.29 21.93
N GLU A 253 -48.66 6.57 21.59
CA GLU A 253 -49.65 7.02 22.55
C GLU A 253 -49.79 5.87 23.59
N GLU A 254 -49.28 6.07 24.80
CA GLU A 254 -49.57 5.20 25.92
C GLU A 254 -51.09 5.28 26.14
N ASP A 255 -51.85 4.28 25.72
CA ASP A 255 -53.25 4.08 26.08
C ASP A 255 -53.30 4.01 27.61
N GLU A 256 -53.71 5.11 28.26
CA GLU A 256 -54.11 5.10 29.66
C GLU A 256 -55.38 4.23 29.76
N GLU A 257 -55.23 2.94 30.05
CA GLU A 257 -56.33 2.08 30.46
C GLU A 257 -56.91 2.67 31.75
N GLU A 258 -58.11 3.24 31.66
CA GLU A 258 -58.96 3.60 32.76
C GLU A 258 -59.15 2.42 33.70
N LYS A 259 -58.54 2.48 34.87
CA LYS A 259 -58.82 1.54 35.99
C LYS A 259 -60.19 1.88 36.54
N GLU A 260 -61.23 1.22 36.03
CA GLU A 260 -62.54 1.19 36.68
C GLU A 260 -62.41 0.64 38.11
N ASP A 261 -62.70 1.55 39.05
CA ASP A 261 -62.71 1.33 40.50
C ASP A 261 -63.92 0.46 40.88
N ASN A 262 -63.73 -0.85 40.98
CA ASN A 262 -64.76 -1.80 41.34
C ASN A 262 -64.93 -1.81 42.90
N LYS A 263 -65.76 -0.89 43.39
CA LYS A 263 -66.23 -0.77 44.77
C LYS A 263 -67.20 -1.91 45.10
N LYS A 264 -66.75 -2.91 45.76
CA LYS A 264 -67.55 -4.01 46.36
C LYS A 264 -68.27 -3.54 47.57
N PRO A 265 -69.61 -3.70 47.68
CA PRO A 265 -70.34 -3.31 48.88
C PRO A 265 -70.11 -4.33 49.97
N THR A 266 -69.81 -3.82 51.19
CA THR A 266 -69.80 -4.58 52.45
C THR A 266 -71.21 -4.78 52.94
N THR A 267 -71.66 -6.00 52.98
CA THR A 267 -72.85 -6.38 53.81
C THR A 267 -72.33 -6.82 55.18
N ASN A 268 -72.73 -6.07 56.22
CA ASN A 268 -72.83 -6.53 57.60
C ASN A 268 -74.01 -7.45 57.68
N ASP A 269 -73.80 -8.60 58.34
CA ASP A 269 -74.83 -9.13 59.29
C ASP A 269 -74.21 -10.10 60.28
N SER A 270 -74.56 -9.77 61.61
CA SER A 270 -74.67 -10.55 62.81
C SER A 270 -73.45 -11.22 63.41
#